data_9b361f2125608d16c28234c0eb09923a
#
_entry.id   9b361f2125608d16c28234c0eb09923a
#
_cell.length_a   1.000
_cell.length_b   1.000
_cell.length_c   1.000
_cell.angle_alpha   90.00
_cell.angle_beta   90.00
_cell.angle_gamma   90.00
#
_symmetry.space_group_name_H-M   'P 1'
#
loop_
_entity.id
_entity.type
_entity.pdbx_description
1 polymer ?
#
loop_
_entity_poly.entity_id
_entity_poly.type
_entity_poly.pdbx_seq_one_letter_code
_entity_poly.pdbx_strand_id
1 'polypeptide(L)'
;MQVLLTRSLVTFISGVAALYFTYWAGGALVYALGLSPWVAYIGSLAAGGLTARYVWRHTSSTDPGFVSAVVLGALVTGGIGFSAGFFGPIIFMPGANQGPLLGILITGPLGFLAGAVGGAIWWLAQRK
;
A
#
# COMPACT_ATOMS: atom_id res chain seq x y z
N MET A 1 -20.82 -12.88 -1.42
CA MET A 1 -19.85 -13.21 -0.37
C MET A 1 -18.40 -13.11 -0.86
N GLN A 2 -18.02 -13.66 -1.99
CA GLN A 2 -16.65 -13.56 -2.54
C GLN A 2 -16.20 -12.10 -2.78
N VAL A 3 -17.06 -11.27 -3.33
CA VAL A 3 -16.76 -9.83 -3.59
C VAL A 3 -16.48 -9.09 -2.28
N LEU A 4 -17.24 -9.38 -1.22
CA LEU A 4 -17.03 -8.76 0.09
C LEU A 4 -15.71 -9.19 0.72
N LEU A 5 -15.38 -10.49 0.63
CA LEU A 5 -14.10 -11.02 1.14
C LEU A 5 -12.92 -10.41 0.40
N THR A 6 -12.95 -10.38 -0.93
CA THR A 6 -11.89 -9.77 -1.74
C THR A 6 -11.71 -8.30 -1.41
N ARG A 7 -12.82 -7.56 -1.33
CA ARG A 7 -12.81 -6.14 -0.95
C ARG A 7 -12.22 -5.91 0.44
N SER A 8 -12.60 -6.74 1.42
CA SER A 8 -12.08 -6.66 2.78
C SER A 8 -10.58 -6.97 2.83
N LEU A 9 -10.14 -8.03 2.15
CA LEU A 9 -8.73 -8.40 2.08
C LEU A 9 -7.86 -7.32 1.44
N VAL A 10 -8.29 -6.81 0.28
CA VAL A 10 -7.57 -5.75 -0.44
C VAL A 10 -7.48 -4.48 0.40
N THR A 11 -8.58 -4.09 1.05
CA THR A 11 -8.62 -2.93 1.94
C THR A 11 -7.68 -3.11 3.14
N PHE A 12 -7.71 -4.28 3.75
CA PHE A 12 -6.85 -4.60 4.90
C PHE A 12 -5.37 -4.58 4.51
N ILE A 13 -5.01 -5.29 3.43
CA ILE A 13 -3.61 -5.36 2.94
C ILE A 13 -3.09 -3.96 2.60
N SER A 14 -3.87 -3.17 1.86
CA SER A 14 -3.47 -1.81 1.48
C SER A 14 -3.32 -0.88 2.68
N GLY A 15 -4.25 -0.96 3.64
CA GLY A 15 -4.20 -0.17 4.88
C GLY A 15 -3.00 -0.52 5.75
N VAL A 16 -2.75 -1.80 5.98
CA VAL A 16 -1.60 -2.28 6.76
C VAL A 16 -0.29 -1.93 6.06
N ALA A 17 -0.19 -2.11 4.75
CA ALA A 17 0.99 -1.74 3.98
C ALA A 17 1.29 -0.24 4.09
N ALA A 18 0.29 0.62 3.91
CA ALA A 18 0.44 2.06 4.05
C ALA A 18 0.87 2.47 5.47
N LEU A 19 0.29 1.83 6.50
CA LEU A 19 0.66 2.06 7.89
C LEU A 19 2.14 1.72 8.13
N TYR A 20 2.56 0.51 7.78
CA TYR A 20 3.94 0.06 8.00
C TYR A 20 4.94 0.81 7.15
N PHE A 21 4.64 1.05 5.88
CA PHE A 21 5.50 1.84 5.01
C PHE A 21 5.71 3.25 5.56
N THR A 22 4.64 3.93 5.96
CA THR A 22 4.70 5.28 6.54
C THR A 22 5.43 5.28 7.87
N TYR A 23 5.23 4.26 8.70
CA TYR A 23 5.93 4.13 9.98
C TYR A 23 7.44 4.00 9.79
N TRP A 24 7.90 3.13 8.90
CA TRP A 24 9.32 2.92 8.66
C TRP A 24 9.98 4.05 7.87
N ALA A 25 9.43 4.41 6.72
CA ALA A 25 9.99 5.48 5.89
C ALA A 25 9.79 6.86 6.52
N GLY A 26 8.60 7.15 7.02
CA GLY A 26 8.29 8.40 7.72
C GLY A 26 9.00 8.50 9.06
N GLY A 27 9.12 7.39 9.81
CA GLY A 27 9.83 7.32 11.07
C GLY A 27 11.32 7.67 10.93
N ALA A 28 11.97 7.18 9.88
CA ALA A 28 13.36 7.55 9.57
C ALA A 28 13.50 9.07 9.32
N LEU A 29 12.54 9.66 8.60
CA LEU A 29 12.52 11.10 8.34
C LEU A 29 12.25 11.91 9.62
N VAL A 30 11.28 11.49 10.42
CA VAL A 30 10.96 12.11 11.74
C VAL A 30 12.18 12.12 12.65
N TYR A 31 12.91 11.00 12.70
CA TYR A 31 14.15 10.89 13.45
C TYR A 31 15.24 11.84 12.92
N ALA A 32 15.44 11.87 11.60
CA ALA A 32 16.43 12.74 10.96
C ALA A 32 16.15 14.24 11.20
N LEU A 33 14.88 14.62 11.32
CA LEU A 33 14.45 15.99 11.60
C LEU A 33 14.40 16.33 13.09
N GLY A 34 14.75 15.40 13.98
CA GLY A 34 14.70 15.61 15.43
C GLY A 34 13.29 15.81 16.00
N LEU A 35 12.27 15.34 15.29
CA LEU A 35 10.87 15.47 15.73
C LEU A 35 10.48 14.36 16.71
N SER A 36 9.40 14.60 17.46
CA SER A 36 8.89 13.62 18.40
C SER A 36 8.46 12.31 17.71
N PRO A 37 8.79 11.13 18.26
CA PRO A 37 8.37 9.84 17.72
C PRO A 37 6.84 9.69 17.53
N TRP A 38 6.06 10.42 18.33
CA TRP A 38 4.60 10.43 18.20
C TRP A 38 4.12 10.89 16.81
N VAL A 39 4.89 11.75 16.14
CA VAL A 39 4.59 12.20 14.77
C VAL A 39 4.57 11.00 13.80
N ALA A 40 5.53 10.08 13.93
CA ALA A 40 5.57 8.87 13.11
C ALA A 40 4.38 7.93 13.40
N TYR A 41 4.05 7.73 14.68
CA TYR A 41 2.91 6.88 15.07
C TYR A 41 1.58 7.43 14.56
N ILE A 42 1.29 8.71 14.84
CA ILE A 42 0.04 9.34 14.41
C ILE A 42 -0.03 9.40 12.88
N GLY A 43 1.06 9.78 12.22
CA GLY A 43 1.13 9.84 10.76
C GLY A 43 0.90 8.48 10.09
N SER A 44 1.49 7.41 10.63
CA SER A 44 1.31 6.05 10.10
C SER A 44 -0.12 5.53 10.29
N LEU A 45 -0.72 5.77 11.45
CA LEU A 45 -2.12 5.41 11.70
C LEU A 45 -3.07 6.17 10.76
N ALA A 46 -2.83 7.46 10.58
CA ALA A 46 -3.61 8.27 9.64
C ALA A 46 -3.45 7.78 8.19
N ALA A 47 -2.23 7.49 7.75
CA ALA A 47 -1.96 6.98 6.41
C ALA A 47 -2.64 5.63 6.17
N GLY A 48 -2.53 4.69 7.11
CA GLY A 48 -3.20 3.39 7.04
C GLY A 48 -4.72 3.51 6.98
N GLY A 49 -5.30 4.30 7.87
CA GLY A 49 -6.75 4.53 7.95
C GLY A 49 -7.31 5.22 6.71
N LEU A 50 -6.65 6.27 6.22
CA LEU A 50 -7.05 6.99 5.01
C LEU A 50 -6.94 6.10 3.76
N THR A 51 -5.87 5.32 3.65
CA THR A 51 -5.69 4.35 2.56
C THR A 51 -6.78 3.30 2.59
N ALA A 52 -7.04 2.68 3.74
CA ALA A 52 -8.11 1.70 3.89
C ALA A 52 -9.48 2.29 3.51
N ARG A 53 -9.79 3.49 4.01
CA ARG A 53 -11.04 4.19 3.67
C ARG A 53 -11.16 4.49 2.17
N TYR A 54 -10.06 4.93 1.55
CA TYR A 54 -10.03 5.22 0.12
C TYR A 54 -10.29 3.96 -0.70
N VAL A 55 -9.52 2.89 -0.44
CA VAL A 55 -9.66 1.60 -1.12
C VAL A 55 -11.08 1.04 -0.93
N TRP A 56 -11.61 1.06 0.29
CA TRP A 56 -12.96 0.61 0.57
C TRP A 56 -14.03 1.33 -0.23
N ARG A 57 -13.93 2.65 -0.33
CA ARG A 57 -14.91 3.46 -1.06
C ARG A 57 -14.85 3.25 -2.57
N HIS A 58 -13.65 3.18 -3.13
CA HIS A 58 -13.46 3.12 -4.59
C HIS A 58 -13.55 1.70 -5.17
N THR A 59 -13.34 0.67 -4.36
CA THR A 59 -13.50 -0.73 -4.78
C THR A 59 -14.97 -1.10 -5.06
N SER A 60 -15.92 -0.32 -4.59
CA SER A 60 -17.35 -0.53 -4.86
C SER A 60 -17.90 0.32 -6.00
N SER A 61 -17.09 1.19 -6.60
CA SER A 61 -17.53 2.04 -7.72
C SER A 61 -17.60 1.23 -9.00
N THR A 62 -18.75 1.29 -9.67
CA THR A 62 -18.99 0.58 -10.93
C THR A 62 -18.25 1.20 -12.12
N ASP A 63 -17.96 2.50 -12.03
CA ASP A 63 -17.20 3.24 -13.04
C ASP A 63 -16.25 4.23 -12.34
N PRO A 64 -15.07 3.79 -11.93
CA PRO A 64 -14.08 4.67 -11.33
C PRO A 64 -13.53 5.62 -12.39
N GLY A 65 -13.41 6.91 -12.03
CA GLY A 65 -12.70 7.88 -12.85
C GLY A 65 -11.22 7.48 -13.07
N PHE A 66 -10.56 8.04 -14.10
CA PHE A 66 -9.16 7.73 -14.41
C PHE A 66 -8.24 7.82 -13.20
N VAL A 67 -8.30 8.93 -12.46
CA VAL A 67 -7.48 9.14 -11.27
C VAL A 67 -7.75 8.08 -10.20
N SER A 68 -9.03 7.75 -9.96
CA SER A 68 -9.39 6.70 -9.02
C SER A 68 -8.86 5.32 -9.42
N ALA A 69 -8.89 4.99 -10.71
CA ALA A 69 -8.37 3.72 -11.22
C ALA A 69 -6.86 3.63 -11.05
N VAL A 70 -6.13 4.70 -11.36
CA VAL A 70 -4.67 4.79 -11.20
C VAL A 70 -4.28 4.68 -9.72
N VAL A 71 -4.90 5.48 -8.86
CA VAL A 71 -4.59 5.50 -7.42
C VAL A 71 -4.98 4.18 -6.76
N LEU A 72 -6.15 3.62 -7.09
CA LEU A 72 -6.58 2.32 -6.56
C LEU A 72 -5.62 1.20 -6.99
N GLY A 73 -5.26 1.16 -8.27
CA GLY A 73 -4.28 0.20 -8.79
C GLY A 73 -2.93 0.32 -8.07
N ALA A 74 -2.43 1.54 -7.89
CA ALA A 74 -1.19 1.82 -7.17
C ALA A 74 -1.25 1.33 -5.71
N LEU A 75 -2.30 1.68 -4.98
CA LEU A 75 -2.44 1.33 -3.56
C LEU A 75 -2.61 -0.18 -3.36
N VAL A 76 -3.39 -0.84 -4.20
CA VAL A 76 -3.63 -2.29 -4.10
C VAL A 76 -2.37 -3.07 -4.45
N THR A 77 -1.79 -2.81 -5.62
CA THR A 77 -0.61 -3.55 -6.09
C THR A 77 0.64 -3.18 -5.27
N GLY A 78 0.78 -1.91 -4.90
CA GLY A 78 1.81 -1.45 -3.98
C GLY A 78 1.68 -2.08 -2.59
N GLY A 79 0.46 -2.19 -2.07
CA GLY A 79 0.16 -2.86 -0.81
C GLY A 79 0.53 -4.34 -0.82
N ILE A 80 0.18 -5.05 -1.89
CA ILE A 80 0.54 -6.46 -2.08
C ILE A 80 2.06 -6.61 -2.22
N GLY A 81 2.70 -5.80 -3.06
CA GLY A 81 4.15 -5.82 -3.26
C GLY A 81 4.93 -5.51 -1.98
N PHE A 82 4.49 -4.48 -1.25
CA PHE A 82 5.08 -4.15 0.05
C PHE A 82 4.91 -5.31 1.04
N SER A 83 3.71 -5.83 1.20
CA SER A 83 3.43 -6.90 2.15
C SER A 83 4.23 -8.16 1.84
N ALA A 84 4.32 -8.54 0.58
CA ALA A 84 5.14 -9.68 0.15
C ALA A 84 6.63 -9.46 0.43
N GLY A 85 7.17 -8.30 0.08
CA GLY A 85 8.59 -7.99 0.27
C GLY A 85 8.98 -7.69 1.71
N PHE A 86 8.05 -7.18 2.53
CA PHE A 86 8.30 -6.87 3.94
C PHE A 86 8.11 -8.08 4.84
N PHE A 87 6.93 -8.70 4.77
CA PHE A 87 6.59 -9.84 5.64
C PHE A 87 7.11 -11.18 5.13
N GLY A 88 7.26 -11.34 3.80
CA GLY A 88 7.77 -12.58 3.19
C GLY A 88 9.11 -13.03 3.76
N PRO A 89 10.16 -12.20 3.71
CA PRO A 89 11.47 -12.55 4.27
C PRO A 89 11.43 -12.80 5.79
N ILE A 90 10.60 -12.08 6.54
CA ILE A 90 10.45 -12.28 7.99
C ILE A 90 9.92 -13.68 8.28
N ILE A 91 8.96 -14.16 7.47
CA ILE A 91 8.29 -15.45 7.67
C ILE A 91 9.14 -16.60 7.14
N PHE A 92 9.70 -16.46 5.93
CA PHE A 92 10.38 -17.57 5.21
C PHE A 92 11.90 -17.60 5.40
N MET A 93 12.52 -16.47 5.73
CA MET A 93 13.97 -16.33 5.93
C MET A 93 14.29 -15.48 7.17
N PRO A 94 13.98 -15.97 8.38
CA PRO A 94 14.14 -15.17 9.60
C PRO A 94 15.58 -14.75 9.90
N GLY A 95 16.57 -15.36 9.26
CA GLY A 95 17.99 -14.98 9.37
C GLY A 95 18.45 -13.87 8.41
N ALA A 96 17.60 -13.42 7.49
CA ALA A 96 17.93 -12.38 6.54
C ALA A 96 17.74 -10.98 7.14
N ASN A 97 18.80 -10.35 7.61
CA ASN A 97 18.77 -9.03 8.27
C ASN A 97 18.23 -7.90 7.39
N GLN A 98 18.24 -8.05 6.07
CA GLN A 98 17.83 -7.00 5.11
C GLN A 98 16.48 -7.29 4.42
N GLY A 99 15.82 -8.38 4.78
CA GLY A 99 14.55 -8.77 4.16
C GLY A 99 13.48 -7.67 4.16
N PRO A 100 13.18 -7.04 5.29
CA PRO A 100 12.17 -5.97 5.36
C PRO A 100 12.48 -4.74 4.50
N LEU A 101 13.75 -4.45 4.24
CA LEU A 101 14.17 -3.35 3.37
C LEU A 101 13.75 -3.56 1.91
N LEU A 102 13.65 -4.80 1.45
CA LEU A 102 13.12 -5.12 0.11
C LEU A 102 11.69 -4.62 -0.05
N GLY A 103 10.84 -4.81 0.95
CA GLY A 103 9.45 -4.32 0.94
C GLY A 103 9.37 -2.81 0.84
N ILE A 104 10.22 -2.11 1.60
CA ILE A 104 10.21 -0.65 1.68
C ILE A 104 10.83 -0.01 0.44
N LEU A 105 11.99 -0.51 -0.01
CA LEU A 105 12.80 0.16 -1.03
C LEU A 105 12.53 -0.33 -2.46
N ILE A 106 12.10 -1.57 -2.63
CA ILE A 106 12.00 -2.19 -3.96
C ILE A 106 10.57 -2.64 -4.26
N THR A 107 10.07 -3.66 -3.58
CA THR A 107 8.79 -4.29 -3.95
C THR A 107 7.57 -3.40 -3.68
N GLY A 108 7.60 -2.58 -2.64
CA GLY A 108 6.56 -1.59 -2.38
C GLY A 108 6.48 -0.53 -3.48
N PRO A 109 7.55 0.27 -3.70
CA PRO A 109 7.57 1.29 -4.75
C PRO A 109 7.34 0.73 -6.16
N LEU A 110 7.95 -0.40 -6.52
CA LEU A 110 7.71 -1.04 -7.82
C LEU A 110 6.27 -1.54 -7.97
N GLY A 111 5.71 -2.14 -6.94
CA GLY A 111 4.30 -2.54 -6.93
C GLY A 111 3.36 -1.36 -7.07
N PHE A 112 3.67 -0.25 -6.40
CA PHE A 112 2.92 1.00 -6.50
C PHE A 112 2.93 1.56 -7.93
N LEU A 113 4.10 1.65 -8.56
CA LEU A 113 4.24 2.14 -9.94
C LEU A 113 3.58 1.19 -10.96
N ALA A 114 3.83 -0.11 -10.83
CA ALA A 114 3.20 -1.12 -11.68
C ALA A 114 1.68 -1.10 -11.55
N GLY A 115 1.17 -0.92 -10.34
CA GLY A 115 -0.26 -0.79 -10.07
C GLY A 115 -0.88 0.48 -10.63
N ALA A 116 -0.16 1.61 -10.60
CA ALA A 116 -0.59 2.86 -11.22
C ALA A 116 -0.76 2.69 -12.74
N VAL A 117 0.26 2.12 -13.38
CA VAL A 117 0.23 1.82 -14.84
C VAL A 117 -0.88 0.81 -15.16
N GLY A 118 -0.98 -0.27 -14.38
CA GLY A 118 -2.04 -1.27 -14.53
C GLY A 118 -3.44 -0.68 -14.40
N GLY A 119 -3.66 0.20 -13.42
CA GLY A 119 -4.91 0.93 -13.22
C GLY A 119 -5.26 1.83 -14.41
N ALA A 120 -4.26 2.53 -14.96
CA ALA A 120 -4.44 3.36 -16.15
C ALA A 120 -4.82 2.51 -17.38
N ILE A 121 -4.11 1.42 -17.62
CA ILE A 121 -4.39 0.50 -18.73
C ILE A 121 -5.77 -0.11 -18.59
N TRP A 122 -6.13 -0.58 -17.41
CA TRP A 122 -7.44 -1.15 -17.13
C TRP A 122 -8.57 -0.15 -17.43
N TRP A 123 -8.43 1.10 -16.97
CA TRP A 123 -9.39 2.14 -17.24
C TRP A 123 -9.54 2.47 -18.74
N LEU A 124 -8.42 2.55 -19.47
CA LEU A 124 -8.42 2.77 -20.91
C LEU A 124 -9.06 1.60 -21.67
N ALA A 125 -8.83 0.37 -21.23
CA ALA A 125 -9.39 -0.83 -21.86
C ALA A 125 -10.91 -0.91 -21.71
N GLN A 126 -11.47 -0.38 -20.63
CA GLN A 126 -12.93 -0.37 -20.43
C GLN A 126 -13.68 0.65 -21.28
N ARG A 127 -12.98 1.65 -21.83
CA ARG A 127 -13.57 2.69 -22.68
C ARG A 127 -13.66 2.33 -24.16
N LYS A 128 -13.19 1.18 -24.52
CA LYS A 128 -13.36 0.61 -25.87
C LYS A 128 -14.65 -0.17 -25.95
#